data_dbc70142d52adabd3ddf2dca5ad4e2fc
#
_entry.id   dbc70142d52adabd3ddf2dca5ad4e2fc
#
_cell.length_a   1.000
_cell.length_b   1.000
_cell.length_c   1.000
_cell.angle_alpha   90.00
_cell.angle_beta   90.00
_cell.angle_gamma   90.00
#
_symmetry.space_group_name_H-M   'P 1'
#
loop_
_entity.id
_entity.type
_entity.pdbx_description
1 polymer ?
#
loop_
_entity_poly.entity_id
_entity_poly.type
_entity_poly.pdbx_seq_one_letter_code
_entity_poly.pdbx_strand_id
1 'polypeptide(L)'
;MGLSKAVVKNRVLILMIALILLVPAVFGMLGTRINYDMLDYLPSDMDTVIGQETLKEDFGKGAFSFIVVQDMPVQEVAQLKEKIQQVDHVESVLWYDSVADLSIPMELLPDKLYNEFNTDDATMLAVFFDSATSEDVTMDAIREIRSIAGKQCFVSGMSALVTDLKDLCEQEEPIYCLLYTSPSPRDPKTS
;
A
#
# COMPACT_ATOMS: atom_id res chain seq x y z
N MET A 1 -5.02 -48.79 -22.41
CA MET A 1 -6.47 -48.93 -22.08
C MET A 1 -6.77 -49.13 -20.58
N GLY A 2 -5.79 -49.16 -19.69
CA GLY A 2 -6.00 -49.39 -18.24
C GLY A 2 -6.38 -48.18 -17.41
N LEU A 3 -5.77 -47.03 -17.64
CA LEU A 3 -5.89 -45.87 -16.77
C LEU A 3 -7.30 -45.26 -16.80
N SER A 4 -7.86 -45.08 -17.99
CA SER A 4 -9.21 -44.51 -18.18
C SER A 4 -10.31 -45.35 -17.53
N LYS A 5 -10.21 -46.67 -17.62
CA LYS A 5 -11.19 -47.60 -16.96
C LYS A 5 -11.04 -47.57 -15.44
N ALA A 6 -9.80 -47.42 -14.92
CA ALA A 6 -9.56 -47.29 -13.48
C ALA A 6 -10.10 -45.97 -12.92
N VAL A 7 -9.96 -44.88 -13.63
CA VAL A 7 -10.51 -43.56 -13.26
C VAL A 7 -12.03 -43.58 -13.21
N VAL A 8 -12.68 -44.16 -14.25
CA VAL A 8 -14.15 -44.28 -14.28
C VAL A 8 -14.67 -45.17 -13.19
N LYS A 9 -13.98 -46.28 -12.89
CA LYS A 9 -14.36 -47.20 -11.83
C LYS A 9 -14.26 -46.58 -10.44
N ASN A 10 -13.25 -45.78 -10.21
CA ASN A 10 -12.97 -45.13 -8.90
C ASN A 10 -13.40 -43.67 -8.85
N ARG A 11 -14.33 -43.23 -9.71
CA ARG A 11 -14.75 -41.84 -9.83
C ARG A 11 -15.14 -41.16 -8.50
N VAL A 12 -15.85 -41.88 -7.63
CA VAL A 12 -16.29 -41.35 -6.34
C VAL A 12 -15.12 -41.19 -5.39
N LEU A 13 -14.18 -42.14 -5.36
CA LEU A 13 -12.96 -42.03 -4.55
C LEU A 13 -12.10 -40.84 -4.98
N ILE A 14 -11.91 -40.64 -6.29
CA ILE A 14 -11.16 -39.55 -6.85
C ILE A 14 -11.81 -38.22 -6.50
N LEU A 15 -13.14 -38.13 -6.58
CA LEU A 15 -13.91 -36.96 -6.22
C LEU A 15 -13.78 -36.61 -4.73
N MET A 16 -13.83 -37.61 -3.86
CA MET A 16 -13.64 -37.47 -2.42
C MET A 16 -12.21 -36.96 -2.10
N ILE A 17 -11.19 -37.53 -2.74
CA ILE A 17 -9.80 -37.07 -2.57
C ILE A 17 -9.65 -35.64 -3.06
N ALA A 18 -10.22 -35.27 -4.21
CA ALA A 18 -10.19 -33.92 -4.73
C ALA A 18 -10.87 -32.93 -3.76
N LEU A 19 -12.00 -33.30 -3.18
CA LEU A 19 -12.72 -32.50 -2.19
C LEU A 19 -11.89 -32.28 -0.91
N ILE A 20 -11.22 -33.35 -0.44
CA ILE A 20 -10.35 -33.29 0.75
C ILE A 20 -9.13 -32.37 0.46
N LEU A 21 -8.55 -32.46 -0.73
CA LEU A 21 -7.42 -31.61 -1.12
C LEU A 21 -7.82 -30.14 -1.38
N LEU A 22 -9.08 -29.88 -1.71
CA LEU A 22 -9.60 -28.52 -1.89
C LEU A 22 -9.49 -27.70 -0.60
N VAL A 23 -9.73 -28.31 0.56
CA VAL A 23 -9.68 -27.61 1.85
C VAL A 23 -8.30 -27.00 2.13
N PRO A 24 -7.19 -27.78 2.15
CA PRO A 24 -5.87 -27.20 2.36
C PRO A 24 -5.45 -26.25 1.22
N ALA A 25 -5.93 -26.45 -0.01
CA ALA A 25 -5.66 -25.56 -1.13
C ALA A 25 -6.27 -24.16 -0.91
N VAL A 26 -7.53 -24.10 -0.43
CA VAL A 26 -8.17 -22.82 -0.08
C VAL A 26 -7.45 -22.14 1.08
N PHE A 27 -7.08 -22.87 2.12
CA PHE A 27 -6.31 -22.30 3.22
C PHE A 27 -4.92 -21.81 2.77
N GLY A 28 -4.27 -22.55 1.88
CA GLY A 28 -3.00 -22.13 1.29
C GLY A 28 -3.14 -20.85 0.46
N MET A 29 -4.20 -20.74 -0.35
CA MET A 29 -4.50 -19.55 -1.14
C MET A 29 -4.71 -18.31 -0.25
N LEU A 30 -5.52 -18.43 0.80
CA LEU A 30 -5.80 -17.34 1.74
C LEU A 30 -4.58 -16.95 2.58
N GLY A 31 -3.64 -17.86 2.80
CA GLY A 31 -2.40 -17.63 3.54
C GLY A 31 -1.24 -17.13 2.68
N THR A 32 -1.39 -17.12 1.35
CA THR A 32 -0.33 -16.68 0.43
C THR A 32 -0.37 -15.17 0.34
N ARG A 33 0.76 -14.52 0.70
CA ARG A 33 0.94 -13.08 0.55
C ARG A 33 1.74 -12.79 -0.72
N ILE A 34 1.27 -11.82 -1.47
CA ILE A 34 2.02 -11.28 -2.61
C ILE A 34 2.89 -10.16 -2.07
N ASN A 35 4.19 -10.25 -2.33
CA ASN A 35 5.13 -9.19 -1.94
C ASN A 35 5.14 -8.11 -3.03
N TYR A 36 4.71 -6.91 -2.67
CA TYR A 36 4.74 -5.73 -3.55
C TYR A 36 5.98 -4.87 -3.31
N ASP A 37 6.92 -5.31 -2.44
CA ASP A 37 8.15 -4.56 -2.20
C ASP A 37 9.12 -4.72 -3.38
N MET A 38 9.28 -3.65 -4.13
CA MET A 38 10.22 -3.62 -5.24
C MET A 38 11.67 -3.68 -4.76
N LEU A 39 11.96 -3.30 -3.52
CA LEU A 39 13.31 -3.32 -2.95
C LEU A 39 13.79 -4.75 -2.69
N ASP A 40 12.88 -5.67 -2.35
CA ASP A 40 13.21 -7.08 -2.13
C ASP A 40 13.74 -7.80 -3.40
N TYR A 41 13.44 -7.24 -4.57
CA TYR A 41 13.93 -7.76 -5.86
C TYR A 41 15.28 -7.16 -6.28
N LEU A 42 15.79 -6.17 -5.53
CA LEU A 42 17.08 -5.55 -5.80
C LEU A 42 18.21 -6.29 -5.05
N PRO A 43 19.41 -6.34 -5.63
CA PRO A 43 20.59 -6.82 -4.91
C PRO A 43 20.84 -6.03 -3.62
N SER A 44 21.20 -6.72 -2.54
CA SER A 44 21.40 -6.11 -1.22
C SER A 44 22.58 -5.13 -1.15
N ASP A 45 23.44 -5.13 -2.14
CA ASP A 45 24.59 -4.23 -2.27
C ASP A 45 24.27 -2.91 -2.97
N MET A 46 23.03 -2.71 -3.38
CA MET A 46 22.61 -1.44 -4.00
C MET A 46 22.44 -0.34 -2.95
N ASP A 47 22.92 0.85 -3.27
CA ASP A 47 22.85 2.03 -2.40
C ASP A 47 21.42 2.34 -1.92
N THR A 48 20.41 2.08 -2.76
CA THR A 48 18.99 2.27 -2.41
C THR A 48 18.56 1.32 -1.30
N VAL A 49 18.97 0.05 -1.36
CA VAL A 49 18.63 -0.97 -0.35
C VAL A 49 19.33 -0.65 0.96
N ILE A 50 20.64 -0.36 0.90
CA ILE A 50 21.45 0.04 2.07
C ILE A 50 20.88 1.31 2.71
N GLY A 51 20.50 2.30 1.89
CA GLY A 51 19.90 3.54 2.38
C GLY A 51 18.56 3.32 3.09
N GLN A 52 17.71 2.44 2.56
CA GLN A 52 16.43 2.10 3.18
C GLN A 52 16.60 1.34 4.50
N GLU A 53 17.56 0.42 4.55
CA GLU A 53 17.90 -0.32 5.78
C GLU A 53 18.44 0.63 6.86
N THR A 54 19.37 1.52 6.50
CA THR A 54 19.88 2.56 7.38
C THR A 54 18.76 3.48 7.88
N LEU A 55 17.82 3.87 7.01
CA LEU A 55 16.70 4.71 7.38
C LEU A 55 15.81 4.02 8.43
N LYS A 56 15.61 2.71 8.28
CA LYS A 56 14.81 1.91 9.20
C LYS A 56 15.54 1.65 10.52
N GLU A 57 16.80 1.24 10.47
CA GLU A 57 17.56 0.80 11.66
C GLU A 57 18.07 1.98 12.50
N ASP A 58 18.65 2.99 11.85
CA ASP A 58 19.30 4.11 12.54
C ASP A 58 18.34 5.26 12.86
N PHE A 59 17.33 5.48 12.02
CA PHE A 59 16.38 6.58 12.16
C PHE A 59 14.98 6.14 12.60
N GLY A 60 14.71 4.84 12.65
CA GLY A 60 13.39 4.31 12.99
C GLY A 60 12.30 4.61 11.95
N LYS A 61 12.68 5.07 10.74
CA LYS A 61 11.76 5.49 9.68
C LYS A 61 11.62 4.40 8.63
N GLY A 62 10.51 3.67 8.66
CA GLY A 62 10.27 2.59 7.70
C GLY A 62 9.82 3.08 6.34
N ALA A 63 8.71 3.79 6.32
CA ALA A 63 8.08 4.30 5.12
C ALA A 63 7.69 5.76 5.27
N PHE A 64 7.41 6.45 4.16
CA PHE A 64 6.91 7.81 4.20
C PHE A 64 5.91 8.09 3.06
N SER A 65 5.03 9.05 3.30
CA SER A 65 4.10 9.58 2.31
C SER A 65 3.98 11.10 2.47
N PHE A 66 3.57 11.76 1.41
CA PHE A 66 3.22 13.17 1.42
C PHE A 66 1.71 13.33 1.33
N ILE A 67 1.19 14.30 2.07
CA ILE A 67 -0.22 14.70 1.99
C ILE A 67 -0.24 16.14 1.53
N VAL A 68 -0.77 16.36 0.35
CA VAL A 68 -1.02 17.71 -0.19
C VAL A 68 -2.44 18.09 0.16
N VAL A 69 -2.61 19.18 0.87
CA VAL A 69 -3.90 19.73 1.31
C VAL A 69 -4.15 21.01 0.54
N GLN A 70 -5.29 21.11 -0.13
CA GLN A 70 -5.68 22.29 -0.93
C GLN A 70 -6.86 23.03 -0.29
N ASP A 71 -6.85 24.35 -0.40
CA ASP A 71 -7.95 25.23 0.01
C ASP A 71 -8.46 24.98 1.44
N MET A 72 -7.58 24.68 2.40
CA MET A 72 -7.96 24.39 3.78
C MET A 72 -7.35 25.42 4.74
N PRO A 73 -8.14 25.98 5.69
CA PRO A 73 -7.61 26.89 6.71
C PRO A 73 -6.53 26.22 7.58
N VAL A 74 -5.54 26.98 8.00
CA VAL A 74 -4.40 26.51 8.81
C VAL A 74 -4.83 25.74 10.05
N GLN A 75 -5.89 26.19 10.74
CA GLN A 75 -6.40 25.54 11.94
C GLN A 75 -7.01 24.16 11.64
N GLU A 76 -7.65 23.99 10.47
CA GLU A 76 -8.21 22.73 10.04
C GLU A 76 -7.09 21.75 9.62
N VAL A 77 -6.03 22.26 8.97
CA VAL A 77 -4.84 21.46 8.65
C VAL A 77 -4.14 20.98 9.93
N ALA A 78 -4.03 21.84 10.96
CA ALA A 78 -3.48 21.44 12.25
C ALA A 78 -4.30 20.32 12.91
N GLN A 79 -5.64 20.43 12.90
CA GLN A 79 -6.53 19.37 13.41
C GLN A 79 -6.43 18.08 12.59
N LEU A 80 -6.28 18.21 11.27
CA LEU A 80 -6.06 17.07 10.39
C LEU A 80 -4.74 16.37 10.73
N LYS A 81 -3.65 17.13 10.92
CA LYS A 81 -2.35 16.61 11.35
C LYS A 81 -2.48 15.80 12.66
N GLU A 82 -3.17 16.36 13.68
CA GLU A 82 -3.38 15.66 14.94
C GLU A 82 -4.15 14.33 14.76
N LYS A 83 -5.17 14.32 13.91
CA LYS A 83 -5.91 13.09 13.60
C LYS A 83 -5.06 12.06 12.89
N ILE A 84 -4.25 12.48 11.93
CA ILE A 84 -3.34 11.59 11.20
C ILE A 84 -2.28 11.02 12.14
N GLN A 85 -1.79 11.81 13.09
CA GLN A 85 -0.79 11.36 14.07
C GLN A 85 -1.34 10.33 15.06
N GLN A 86 -2.67 10.20 15.18
CA GLN A 86 -3.34 9.19 16.01
C GLN A 86 -3.64 7.88 15.27
N VAL A 87 -3.39 7.83 13.98
CA VAL A 87 -3.54 6.60 13.18
C VAL A 87 -2.46 5.61 13.60
N ASP A 88 -2.84 4.36 13.78
CA ASP A 88 -1.92 3.28 14.11
C ASP A 88 -0.79 3.18 13.07
N HIS A 89 0.43 2.91 13.52
CA HIS A 89 1.64 2.83 12.70
C HIS A 89 2.10 4.14 12.05
N VAL A 90 1.47 5.28 12.35
CA VAL A 90 2.02 6.60 12.04
C VAL A 90 2.98 6.99 13.16
N GLU A 91 4.26 7.08 12.83
CA GLU A 91 5.29 7.45 13.80
C GLU A 91 5.34 8.96 14.02
N SER A 92 5.36 9.72 12.94
CA SER A 92 5.40 11.18 13.02
C SER A 92 4.83 11.86 11.78
N VAL A 93 4.26 13.04 11.99
CA VAL A 93 3.78 13.92 10.92
C VAL A 93 4.55 15.23 11.00
N LEU A 94 5.30 15.54 9.96
CA LEU A 94 6.03 16.81 9.84
C LEU A 94 5.22 17.78 8.99
N TRP A 95 5.13 18.99 9.51
CA TRP A 95 4.57 20.15 8.85
C TRP A 95 5.39 21.37 9.27
N TYR A 96 5.11 22.56 8.73
CA TYR A 96 5.87 23.75 9.09
C TYR A 96 5.82 24.07 10.60
N ASP A 97 4.75 23.69 11.32
CA ASP A 97 4.61 23.86 12.77
C ASP A 97 5.61 23.03 13.59
N SER A 98 6.20 22.00 12.97
CA SER A 98 7.28 21.23 13.59
C SER A 98 8.60 22.02 13.65
N VAL A 99 8.69 23.11 12.89
CA VAL A 99 9.88 23.97 12.78
C VAL A 99 9.60 25.39 13.28
N ALA A 100 8.33 25.85 13.21
CA ALA A 100 7.90 27.17 13.61
C ALA A 100 6.62 27.10 14.45
N ASP A 101 6.48 27.99 15.44
CA ASP A 101 5.27 28.06 16.28
C ASP A 101 4.06 28.53 15.45
N LEU A 102 2.92 27.82 15.59
CA LEU A 102 1.64 28.18 14.96
C LEU A 102 1.11 29.58 15.32
N SER A 103 1.61 30.17 16.39
CA SER A 103 1.29 31.57 16.77
C SER A 103 1.95 32.59 15.85
N ILE A 104 2.94 32.20 15.04
CA ILE A 104 3.57 33.03 14.05
C ILE A 104 2.76 32.95 12.75
N PRO A 105 2.19 34.07 12.24
CA PRO A 105 1.55 34.07 10.93
C PRO A 105 2.46 33.51 9.85
N MET A 106 1.93 32.70 8.93
CA MET A 106 2.71 32.08 7.86
C MET A 106 3.49 33.08 7.02
N GLU A 107 2.94 34.28 6.83
CA GLU A 107 3.55 35.35 6.04
C GLU A 107 4.83 35.93 6.68
N LEU A 108 5.07 35.65 7.95
CA LEU A 108 6.28 36.09 8.68
C LEU A 108 7.38 35.00 8.71
N LEU A 109 7.11 33.81 8.16
CA LEU A 109 8.13 32.78 8.03
C LEU A 109 9.19 33.19 6.99
N PRO A 110 10.46 32.75 7.14
CA PRO A 110 11.44 32.92 6.08
C PRO A 110 10.94 32.27 4.78
N ASP A 111 11.07 32.98 3.65
CA ASP A 111 10.57 32.56 2.34
C ASP A 111 11.00 31.13 1.98
N LYS A 112 12.19 30.69 2.37
CA LYS A 112 12.67 29.34 2.14
C LYS A 112 11.86 28.29 2.88
N LEU A 113 11.51 28.54 4.13
CA LEU A 113 10.74 27.61 4.94
C LEU A 113 9.28 27.57 4.48
N TYR A 114 8.71 28.74 4.18
CA TYR A 114 7.36 28.85 3.67
C TYR A 114 7.20 28.07 2.35
N ASN A 115 8.08 28.32 1.38
CA ASN A 115 7.99 27.74 0.03
C ASN A 115 8.29 26.23 -0.03
N GLU A 116 8.91 25.64 1.00
CA GLU A 116 9.13 24.20 1.06
C GLU A 116 7.86 23.44 1.45
N PHE A 117 6.99 24.03 2.24
CA PHE A 117 5.76 23.38 2.70
C PHE A 117 4.49 23.91 2.05
N ASN A 118 4.54 25.11 1.44
CA ASN A 118 3.36 25.79 0.95
C ASN A 118 3.53 26.31 -0.47
N THR A 119 2.42 26.33 -1.18
CA THR A 119 2.20 27.08 -2.42
C THR A 119 0.99 27.99 -2.24
N ASP A 120 0.59 28.75 -3.26
CA ASP A 120 -0.49 29.76 -3.13
C ASP A 120 -1.78 29.19 -2.52
N ASP A 121 -2.19 27.99 -2.92
CA ASP A 121 -3.47 27.37 -2.52
C ASP A 121 -3.29 26.00 -1.82
N ALA A 122 -2.05 25.57 -1.54
CA ALA A 122 -1.82 24.23 -0.99
C ALA A 122 -0.70 24.20 0.04
N THR A 123 -0.83 23.29 1.00
CA THR A 123 0.22 22.97 1.96
C THR A 123 0.53 21.48 1.95
N MET A 124 1.74 21.10 2.32
CA MET A 124 2.21 19.73 2.30
C MET A 124 2.61 19.26 3.70
N LEU A 125 2.13 18.07 4.08
CA LEU A 125 2.57 17.36 5.27
C LEU A 125 3.38 16.14 4.84
N ALA A 126 4.44 15.81 5.58
CA ALA A 126 5.17 14.56 5.41
C ALA A 126 4.82 13.61 6.57
N VAL A 127 4.37 12.43 6.25
CA VAL A 127 3.97 11.38 7.19
C VAL A 127 5.02 10.28 7.15
N PHE A 128 5.52 9.89 8.31
CA PHE A 128 6.46 8.78 8.49
C PHE A 128 5.77 7.65 9.23
N PHE A 129 6.05 6.42 8.79
CA PHE A 129 5.51 5.20 9.36
C PHE A 129 6.61 4.41 10.07
N ASP A 130 6.24 3.64 11.08
CA ASP A 130 7.14 2.75 11.83
C ASP A 130 7.46 1.45 11.10
N SER A 131 6.73 1.16 10.03
CA SER A 131 6.74 -0.09 9.29
C SER A 131 7.20 0.12 7.85
N ALA A 132 7.57 -0.95 7.14
CA ALA A 132 8.04 -0.86 5.76
C ALA A 132 6.91 -0.48 4.78
N THR A 133 7.32 0.04 3.60
CA THR A 133 6.41 0.54 2.55
C THR A 133 5.38 -0.50 2.09
N SER A 134 5.77 -1.78 2.04
CA SER A 134 4.96 -2.89 1.53
C SER A 134 4.24 -3.69 2.63
N GLU A 135 4.40 -3.32 3.89
CA GLU A 135 3.72 -4.00 4.98
C GLU A 135 2.21 -3.67 4.99
N ASP A 136 1.39 -4.67 5.29
CA ASP A 136 -0.07 -4.52 5.33
C ASP A 136 -0.51 -3.41 6.30
N VAL A 137 0.18 -3.29 7.43
CA VAL A 137 -0.09 -2.26 8.45
C VAL A 137 0.14 -0.83 7.94
N THR A 138 1.19 -0.61 7.12
CA THR A 138 1.44 0.69 6.47
C THR A 138 0.34 1.01 5.44
N MET A 139 -0.08 0.02 4.66
CA MET A 139 -1.13 0.19 3.66
C MET A 139 -2.49 0.48 4.33
N ASP A 140 -2.78 -0.19 5.45
CA ASP A 140 -4.01 0.04 6.22
C ASP A 140 -3.99 1.44 6.83
N ALA A 141 -2.86 1.90 7.38
CA ALA A 141 -2.69 3.27 7.85
C ALA A 141 -2.93 4.30 6.73
N ILE A 142 -2.44 4.04 5.51
CA ILE A 142 -2.68 4.92 4.35
C ILE A 142 -4.15 4.97 3.97
N ARG A 143 -4.86 3.82 3.98
CA ARG A 143 -6.31 3.77 3.72
C ARG A 143 -7.09 4.54 4.79
N GLU A 144 -6.71 4.41 6.05
CA GLU A 144 -7.30 5.14 7.17
C GLU A 144 -7.05 6.64 7.02
N ILE A 145 -5.81 7.07 6.74
CA ILE A 145 -5.47 8.47 6.45
C ILE A 145 -6.34 9.03 5.33
N ARG A 146 -6.52 8.30 4.23
CA ARG A 146 -7.40 8.72 3.12
C ARG A 146 -8.84 8.88 3.54
N SER A 147 -9.34 8.04 4.45
CA SER A 147 -10.70 8.16 4.99
C SER A 147 -10.89 9.41 5.85
N ILE A 148 -9.85 9.82 6.58
CA ILE A 148 -9.85 11.01 7.45
C ILE A 148 -9.65 12.29 6.63
N ALA A 149 -8.78 12.24 5.63
CA ALA A 149 -8.28 13.40 4.89
C ALA A 149 -9.34 14.09 4.00
N GLY A 150 -10.32 13.35 3.52
CA GLY A 150 -11.39 13.92 2.68
C GLY A 150 -10.94 14.29 1.26
N LYS A 151 -11.80 15.04 0.54
CA LYS A 151 -11.61 15.31 -0.90
C LYS A 151 -10.59 16.39 -1.25
N GLN A 152 -10.22 17.21 -0.28
CA GLN A 152 -9.24 18.31 -0.45
C GLN A 152 -7.80 17.88 -0.21
N CYS A 153 -7.60 16.61 0.13
CA CYS A 153 -6.30 16.05 0.47
C CYS A 153 -5.91 14.94 -0.48
N PHE A 154 -4.67 14.98 -0.94
CA PHE A 154 -4.09 14.00 -1.85
C PHE A 154 -2.92 13.31 -1.16
N VAL A 155 -3.07 12.02 -0.87
CA VAL A 155 -1.99 11.20 -0.30
C VAL A 155 -1.15 10.65 -1.44
N SER A 156 0.14 10.96 -1.43
CA SER A 156 1.12 10.62 -2.46
C SER A 156 2.41 10.09 -1.83
N GLY A 157 3.32 9.62 -2.65
CA GLY A 157 4.60 9.04 -2.22
C GLY A 157 4.66 7.54 -2.47
N MET A 158 5.82 6.94 -2.18
CA MET A 158 6.08 5.54 -2.51
C MET A 158 5.10 4.59 -1.80
N SER A 159 4.82 4.81 -0.52
CA SER A 159 3.92 3.97 0.26
C SER A 159 2.48 4.05 -0.26
N ALA A 160 2.01 5.25 -0.63
CA ALA A 160 0.70 5.45 -1.24
C ALA A 160 0.61 4.76 -2.61
N LEU A 161 1.67 4.84 -3.43
CA LEU A 161 1.73 4.18 -4.73
C LEU A 161 1.65 2.65 -4.60
N VAL A 162 2.40 2.06 -3.66
CA VAL A 162 2.38 0.60 -3.42
C VAL A 162 1.00 0.15 -2.94
N THR A 163 0.35 0.96 -2.08
CA THR A 163 -1.03 0.70 -1.65
C THR A 163 -2.00 0.71 -2.83
N ASP A 164 -1.93 1.72 -3.70
CA ASP A 164 -2.78 1.81 -4.90
C ASP A 164 -2.54 0.65 -5.87
N LEU A 165 -1.27 0.26 -6.05
CA LEU A 165 -0.92 -0.87 -6.91
C LEU A 165 -1.51 -2.18 -6.36
N LYS A 166 -1.42 -2.41 -5.06
CA LYS A 166 -2.02 -3.58 -4.41
C LYS A 166 -3.53 -3.58 -4.57
N ASP A 167 -4.20 -2.48 -4.24
CA ASP A 167 -5.66 -2.35 -4.34
C ASP A 167 -6.14 -2.59 -5.78
N LEU A 168 -5.41 -2.06 -6.77
CA LEU A 168 -5.70 -2.28 -8.20
C LEU A 168 -5.50 -3.75 -8.59
N CYS A 169 -4.40 -4.38 -8.18
CA CYS A 169 -4.14 -5.79 -8.46
C CYS A 169 -5.22 -6.69 -7.86
N GLU A 170 -5.61 -6.47 -6.61
CA GLU A 170 -6.67 -7.24 -5.93
C GLU A 170 -8.04 -7.06 -6.63
N GLN A 171 -8.31 -5.88 -7.15
CA GLN A 171 -9.56 -5.61 -7.89
C GLN A 171 -9.58 -6.31 -9.26
N GLU A 172 -8.45 -6.36 -9.94
CA GLU A 172 -8.36 -6.89 -11.31
C GLU A 172 -8.06 -8.39 -11.37
N GLU A 173 -7.46 -8.97 -10.32
CA GLU A 173 -7.08 -10.39 -10.27
C GLU A 173 -8.22 -11.35 -10.67
N PRO A 174 -9.46 -11.22 -10.17
CA PRO A 174 -10.55 -12.11 -10.55
C PRO A 174 -10.89 -12.05 -12.05
N ILE A 175 -10.74 -10.87 -12.66
CA ILE A 175 -11.03 -10.65 -14.09
C ILE A 175 -9.96 -11.36 -14.94
N TYR A 176 -8.69 -11.17 -14.61
CA TYR A 176 -7.59 -11.84 -15.30
C TYR A 176 -7.64 -13.36 -15.12
N CYS A 177 -7.91 -13.85 -13.91
CA CYS A 177 -8.08 -15.28 -13.66
C CYS A 177 -9.18 -15.89 -14.53
N LEU A 178 -10.32 -15.24 -14.66
CA LEU A 178 -11.41 -15.70 -15.53
C LEU A 178 -11.05 -15.69 -17.00
N LEU A 179 -10.36 -14.64 -17.48
CA LEU A 179 -9.96 -14.52 -18.88
C LEU A 179 -8.94 -15.58 -19.29
N TYR A 180 -7.95 -15.86 -18.43
CA TYR A 180 -6.88 -16.82 -18.74
C TYR A 180 -7.23 -18.28 -18.48
N THR A 181 -8.19 -18.55 -17.58
CA THR A 181 -8.64 -19.90 -17.27
C THR A 181 -9.83 -20.34 -18.11
N SER A 182 -10.60 -19.42 -18.70
CA SER A 182 -11.69 -19.75 -19.61
C SER A 182 -11.16 -20.29 -20.95
N PRO A 183 -11.61 -21.47 -21.39
CA PRO A 183 -11.18 -22.01 -22.70
C PRO A 183 -11.66 -21.07 -23.81
N SER A 184 -10.70 -20.57 -24.59
CA SER A 184 -11.02 -19.75 -25.76
C SER A 184 -11.69 -20.59 -26.84
N PRO A 185 -12.77 -20.12 -27.49
CA PRO A 185 -13.36 -20.80 -28.66
C PRO A 185 -12.40 -20.98 -29.84
N ARG A 186 -11.23 -20.31 -29.80
CA ARG A 186 -10.17 -20.40 -30.80
C ARG A 186 -9.04 -21.34 -30.40
N ASP A 187 -9.13 -22.03 -29.28
CA ASP A 187 -8.09 -22.98 -28.88
C ASP A 187 -8.18 -24.21 -29.81
N PRO A 188 -7.16 -24.50 -30.63
CA PRO A 188 -7.18 -25.61 -31.60
C PRO A 188 -7.20 -27.01 -30.96
N LYS A 189 -7.10 -27.08 -29.62
CA LYS A 189 -7.16 -28.36 -28.88
C LYS A 189 -8.58 -28.75 -28.44
N THR A 190 -9.57 -27.91 -28.69
CA THR A 190 -10.97 -28.16 -28.33
C THR A 190 -11.88 -28.48 -29.51
N SER A 191 -11.33 -28.62 -30.72
CA SER A 191 -12.04 -29.09 -31.94
C SER A 191 -11.78 -30.57 -32.24
#